data_497cc5cc691027a49ec491f03e03c4c3
#
_entry.id   497cc5cc691027a49ec491f03e03c4c3
#
_cell.length_a   1.000
_cell.length_b   1.000
_cell.length_c   1.000
_cell.angle_alpha   90.00
_cell.angle_beta   90.00
_cell.angle_gamma   90.00
#
_symmetry.space_group_name_H-M   'P 1'
#
loop_
_entity.id
_entity.type
_entity.pdbx_description
1 polymer ?
#
loop_
_entity_poly.entity_id
_entity_poly.type
_entity_poly.pdbx_seq_one_letter_code
_entity_poly.pdbx_strand_id
1 'polypeptide(L)'
;MARRSDAIERFTEEAEASGLQVEVQRYPDGTRTAADAAAAVGCHVDQIVKSLVFMADVRPVLVLCSGGRRVDEERLASYLGTEIRIAGASEVRAATGFAIG
;
A
#
# COMPACT_ATOMS: atom_id res chain seq x y z
N MET A 1 -19.27 11.29 5.53
CA MET A 1 -17.90 11.14 6.07
C MET A 1 -17.46 9.69 5.95
N ALA A 2 -16.32 9.45 5.32
CA ALA A 2 -15.82 8.11 5.13
C ALA A 2 -15.33 7.50 6.45
N ARG A 3 -15.76 6.30 6.75
CA ARG A 3 -15.34 5.52 7.92
C ARG A 3 -14.33 4.47 7.48
N ARG A 4 -13.58 3.90 8.43
CA ARG A 4 -12.69 2.77 8.15
C ARG A 4 -13.43 1.61 7.49
N SER A 5 -14.66 1.32 7.96
CA SER A 5 -15.49 0.28 7.38
C SER A 5 -15.80 0.54 5.91
N ASP A 6 -15.98 1.80 5.52
CA ASP A 6 -16.27 2.15 4.13
C ASP A 6 -15.08 1.81 3.22
N ALA A 7 -13.85 2.07 3.67
CA ALA A 7 -12.65 1.74 2.92
C ALA A 7 -12.49 0.23 2.76
N ILE A 8 -12.74 -0.53 3.81
CA ILE A 8 -12.67 -1.99 3.77
C ILE A 8 -13.76 -2.55 2.86
N GLU A 9 -14.97 -2.01 2.94
CA GLU A 9 -16.08 -2.43 2.07
C GLU A 9 -15.74 -2.16 0.60
N ARG A 10 -15.22 -0.96 0.29
CA ARG A 10 -14.82 -0.62 -1.07
C ARG A 10 -13.72 -1.55 -1.58
N PHE A 11 -12.74 -1.85 -0.74
CA PHE A 11 -11.66 -2.79 -1.10
C PHE A 11 -12.23 -4.17 -1.39
N THR A 12 -13.11 -4.68 -0.54
CA THR A 12 -13.72 -6.00 -0.72
C THR A 12 -14.55 -6.05 -2.00
N GLU A 13 -15.34 -5.04 -2.27
CA GLU A 13 -16.13 -4.95 -3.50
C GLU A 13 -15.25 -4.93 -4.75
N GLU A 14 -14.17 -4.15 -4.73
CA GLU A 14 -13.24 -4.08 -5.86
C GLU A 14 -12.52 -5.42 -6.07
N ALA A 15 -12.12 -6.08 -5.00
CA ALA A 15 -11.47 -7.38 -5.09
C ALA A 15 -12.43 -8.42 -5.69
N GLU A 16 -13.67 -8.46 -5.24
CA GLU A 16 -14.69 -9.36 -5.76
C GLU A 16 -14.99 -9.07 -7.22
N ALA A 17 -15.12 -7.78 -7.58
CA ALA A 17 -15.34 -7.37 -8.96
C ALA A 17 -14.19 -7.81 -9.88
N SER A 18 -12.98 -7.92 -9.34
CA SER A 18 -11.79 -8.39 -10.07
C SER A 18 -11.66 -9.92 -10.07
N GLY A 19 -12.61 -10.62 -9.48
CA GLY A 19 -12.59 -12.08 -9.42
C GLY A 19 -11.72 -12.65 -8.31
N LEU A 20 -11.36 -11.83 -7.34
CA LEU A 20 -10.52 -12.25 -6.21
C LEU A 20 -11.38 -12.50 -4.97
N GLN A 21 -11.15 -13.62 -4.33
CA GLN A 21 -11.72 -13.90 -3.02
C GLN A 21 -10.70 -13.52 -1.97
N VAL A 22 -11.07 -12.55 -1.11
CA VAL A 22 -10.18 -12.07 -0.06
C VAL A 22 -10.86 -12.21 1.29
N GLU A 23 -10.07 -12.49 2.30
CA GLU A 23 -10.52 -12.52 3.69
C GLU A 23 -9.84 -11.36 4.42
N VAL A 24 -10.62 -10.37 4.80
CA VAL A 24 -10.10 -9.21 5.52
C VAL A 24 -10.14 -9.49 7.01
N GLN A 25 -8.99 -9.35 7.65
CA GLN A 25 -8.87 -9.49 9.10
C GLN A 25 -8.58 -8.13 9.71
N ARG A 26 -9.21 -7.87 10.84
CA ARG A 26 -9.01 -6.64 11.60
C ARG A 26 -8.29 -6.96 12.91
N TYR A 27 -7.43 -6.06 13.33
CA TYR A 27 -6.67 -6.20 14.56
C TYR A 27 -6.93 -4.99 15.44
N PRO A 28 -7.38 -5.18 16.70
CA PRO A 28 -7.80 -4.08 17.56
C PRO A 28 -6.67 -3.09 17.89
N ASP A 29 -5.44 -3.57 17.94
CA ASP A 29 -4.28 -2.73 18.29
C ASP A 29 -3.69 -1.98 17.11
N GLY A 30 -4.26 -2.17 15.93
CA GLY A 30 -3.79 -1.53 14.71
C GLY A 30 -2.57 -2.22 14.11
N THR A 31 -2.30 -1.87 12.86
CA THR A 31 -1.21 -2.46 12.10
C THR A 31 -0.55 -1.38 11.23
N ARG A 32 -0.14 -0.29 11.86
CA ARG A 32 0.40 0.89 11.16
C ARG A 32 1.71 0.62 10.46
N THR A 33 2.58 -0.15 11.10
CA THR A 33 3.88 -0.48 10.52
C THR A 33 3.89 -1.93 10.05
N ALA A 34 4.83 -2.27 9.17
CA ALA A 34 5.02 -3.65 8.75
C ALA A 34 5.36 -4.55 9.93
N ALA A 35 6.13 -4.05 10.89
CA ALA A 35 6.46 -4.79 12.10
C ALA A 35 5.22 -5.06 12.96
N ASP A 36 4.34 -4.06 13.12
CA ASP A 36 3.08 -4.24 13.84
C ASP A 36 2.19 -5.28 13.15
N ALA A 37 2.10 -5.22 11.83
CA ALA A 37 1.32 -6.18 11.06
C ALA A 37 1.90 -7.60 11.21
N ALA A 38 3.20 -7.74 11.14
CA ALA A 38 3.86 -9.04 11.30
C ALA A 38 3.59 -9.64 12.68
N ALA A 39 3.65 -8.82 13.72
CA ALA A 39 3.35 -9.26 15.09
C ALA A 39 1.89 -9.70 15.23
N ALA A 40 0.96 -8.94 14.65
CA ALA A 40 -0.47 -9.26 14.72
C ALA A 40 -0.82 -10.54 13.97
N VAL A 41 -0.22 -10.75 12.81
CA VAL A 41 -0.45 -11.93 11.96
C VAL A 41 0.30 -13.15 12.49
N GLY A 42 1.41 -12.94 13.18
CA GLY A 42 2.27 -14.03 13.66
C GLY A 42 3.24 -14.53 12.59
N CYS A 43 3.76 -13.63 11.78
CA CYS A 43 4.72 -13.96 10.73
C CYS A 43 5.97 -13.07 10.83
N HIS A 44 6.95 -13.35 9.99
CA HIS A 44 8.15 -12.51 9.88
C HIS A 44 7.82 -11.23 9.11
N VAL A 45 8.48 -10.12 9.48
CA VAL A 45 8.24 -8.83 8.85
C VAL A 45 8.48 -8.86 7.34
N ASP A 46 9.41 -9.67 6.87
CA ASP A 46 9.69 -9.82 5.43
C ASP A 46 8.53 -10.44 4.65
N GLN A 47 7.60 -11.08 5.34
CA GLN A 47 6.42 -11.69 4.73
C GLN A 47 5.25 -10.71 4.59
N ILE A 48 5.39 -9.52 5.14
CA ILE A 48 4.40 -8.45 4.98
C ILE A 48 4.74 -7.67 3.72
N VAL A 49 3.74 -7.42 2.90
CA VAL A 49 3.89 -6.58 1.72
C VAL A 49 3.40 -5.18 2.05
N LYS A 50 4.24 -4.19 1.84
CA LYS A 50 3.84 -2.79 1.95
C LYS A 50 3.72 -2.18 0.57
N SER A 51 2.70 -1.35 0.38
CA SER A 51 2.42 -0.67 -0.88
C SER A 51 2.86 0.78 -0.76
N LEU A 52 3.69 1.22 -1.69
CA LEU A 52 4.20 2.59 -1.72
C LEU A 52 3.85 3.20 -3.06
N VAL A 53 3.45 4.46 -3.06
CA VAL A 53 3.17 5.19 -4.29
C VAL A 53 4.26 6.24 -4.50
N PHE A 54 4.90 6.17 -5.64
CA PHE A 54 5.87 7.17 -6.09
C PHE A 54 5.30 7.94 -7.25
N MET A 55 5.71 9.17 -7.39
CA MET A 55 5.43 9.95 -8.60
C MET A 55 6.64 9.87 -9.51
N ALA A 56 6.44 9.30 -10.69
CA ALA A 56 7.42 9.30 -11.76
C ALA A 56 7.02 10.42 -12.72
N ASP A 57 7.56 11.60 -12.51
CA ASP A 57 7.12 12.84 -13.12
C ASP A 57 5.63 13.07 -12.75
N VAL A 58 4.71 12.98 -13.69
CA VAL A 58 3.28 13.17 -13.45
C VAL A 58 2.51 11.86 -13.27
N ARG A 59 3.18 10.72 -13.38
CA ARG A 59 2.54 9.41 -13.30
C ARG A 59 2.70 8.78 -11.90
N PRO A 60 1.62 8.35 -11.28
CA PRO A 60 1.74 7.55 -10.06
C PRO A 60 2.19 6.12 -10.41
N VAL A 61 3.09 5.59 -9.59
CA VAL A 61 3.61 4.22 -9.71
C VAL A 61 3.47 3.53 -8.37
N LEU A 62 2.79 2.40 -8.36
CA LEU A 62 2.65 1.58 -7.17
C LEU A 62 3.81 0.60 -7.10
N VAL A 63 4.49 0.58 -5.96
CA VAL A 63 5.58 -0.34 -5.70
C VAL A 63 5.22 -1.23 -4.51
N LEU A 64 5.28 -2.53 -4.72
CA LEU A 64 5.10 -3.51 -3.65
C LEU A 64 6.46 -3.89 -3.11
N CYS A 65 6.65 -3.72 -1.82
CA CYS A 65 7.94 -3.93 -1.17
C CYS A 65 7.76 -4.79 0.08
N SER A 66 8.68 -5.74 0.28
CA SER A 66 8.70 -6.52 1.52
C SER A 66 8.85 -5.61 2.72
N GLY A 67 8.12 -5.91 3.80
CA GLY A 67 8.06 -5.05 4.99
C GLY A 67 9.40 -4.79 5.66
N GLY A 68 10.34 -5.73 5.57
CA GLY A 68 11.68 -5.59 6.13
C GLY A 68 12.68 -4.88 5.22
N ARG A 69 12.26 -4.49 4.03
CA ARG A 69 13.16 -3.88 3.04
C ARG A 69 12.75 -2.45 2.73
N ARG A 70 13.65 -1.74 2.06
CA ARG A 70 13.42 -0.37 1.56
C ARG A 70 13.54 -0.37 0.05
N VAL A 71 12.74 0.48 -0.59
CA VAL A 71 12.84 0.66 -2.04
C VAL A 71 14.14 1.36 -2.36
N ASP A 72 14.88 0.82 -3.32
CA ASP A 72 16.06 1.48 -3.88
C ASP A 72 15.57 2.50 -4.92
N GLU A 73 15.44 3.74 -4.50
CA GLU A 73 14.86 4.79 -5.33
C GLU A 73 15.71 5.10 -6.55
N GLU A 74 17.03 5.00 -6.44
CA GLU A 74 17.91 5.23 -7.61
C GLU A 74 17.69 4.18 -8.68
N ARG A 75 17.60 2.91 -8.29
CA ARG A 75 17.32 1.82 -9.23
C ARG A 75 15.94 1.96 -9.83
N LEU A 76 14.96 2.34 -9.03
CA LEU A 76 13.59 2.53 -9.51
C LEU A 76 13.55 3.67 -10.53
N ALA A 77 14.18 4.80 -10.23
CA ALA A 77 14.26 5.93 -11.16
C ALA A 77 14.94 5.53 -12.47
N SER A 78 16.03 4.79 -12.37
CA SER A 78 16.73 4.29 -13.55
C SER A 78 15.87 3.35 -14.38
N TYR A 79 15.16 2.45 -13.74
CA TYR A 79 14.25 1.52 -14.39
C TYR A 79 13.10 2.25 -15.11
N LEU A 80 12.55 3.29 -14.49
CA LEU A 80 11.45 4.07 -15.05
C LEU A 80 11.90 5.13 -16.04
N GLY A 81 13.21 5.44 -16.06
CA GLY A 81 13.78 6.42 -16.98
C GLY A 81 13.44 7.87 -16.63
N THR A 82 13.12 8.16 -15.38
CA THR A 82 12.77 9.50 -14.93
C THR A 82 13.04 9.66 -13.43
N GLU A 83 13.11 10.89 -12.97
CA GLU A 83 13.18 11.16 -11.54
C GLU A 83 11.90 10.74 -10.85
N ILE A 84 12.03 10.30 -9.61
CA ILE A 84 10.90 9.88 -8.80
C ILE A 84 10.93 10.58 -7.44
N ARG A 85 9.77 10.65 -6.82
CA ARG A 85 9.62 11.09 -5.43
C ARG A 85 8.45 10.35 -4.80
N ILE A 86 8.45 10.22 -3.48
CA ILE A 86 7.33 9.62 -2.79
C ILE A 86 6.09 10.53 -2.98
N ALA A 87 4.96 9.92 -3.26
CA ALA A 87 3.72 10.67 -3.47
C ALA A 87 3.20 11.23 -2.15
N GLY A 88 2.60 12.40 -2.22
CA GLY A 88 1.90 12.99 -1.08
C GLY A 88 0.52 12.36 -0.88
N ALA A 89 -0.10 12.63 0.27
CA ALA A 89 -1.37 12.03 0.65
C ALA A 89 -2.48 12.26 -0.38
N SER A 90 -2.59 13.49 -0.89
CA SER A 90 -3.62 13.81 -1.90
C SER A 90 -3.37 13.10 -3.22
N GLU A 91 -2.10 12.94 -3.59
CA GLU A 91 -1.72 12.24 -4.81
C GLU A 91 -2.05 10.75 -4.71
N VAL A 92 -1.79 10.13 -3.54
CA VAL A 92 -2.15 8.73 -3.30
C VAL A 92 -3.65 8.54 -3.39
N ARG A 93 -4.42 9.41 -2.75
CA ARG A 93 -5.89 9.33 -2.79
C ARG A 93 -6.42 9.48 -4.21
N ALA A 94 -5.89 10.42 -4.98
CA ALA A 94 -6.30 10.63 -6.37
C ALA A 94 -5.97 9.43 -7.25
N ALA A 95 -4.80 8.82 -7.04
CA ALA A 95 -4.34 7.70 -7.85
C ALA A 95 -5.02 6.37 -7.50
N THR A 96 -5.32 6.13 -6.23
CA THR A 96 -5.78 4.83 -5.75
C THR A 96 -7.22 4.82 -5.27
N GLY A 97 -7.78 5.97 -4.93
CA GLY A 97 -9.08 6.05 -4.28
C GLY A 97 -9.04 5.76 -2.78
N PHE A 98 -7.86 5.52 -2.23
CA PHE A 98 -7.69 5.21 -0.81
C PHE A 98 -6.72 6.19 -0.16
N ALA A 99 -6.95 6.47 1.13
CA ALA A 99 -6.02 7.26 1.92
C ALA A 99 -4.77 6.45 2.25
N ILE A 100 -3.67 7.14 2.53
CA ILE A 100 -2.47 6.49 3.06
C ILE A 100 -2.73 5.99 4.48
N GLY A 101 -2.03 4.94 4.86
CA GLY A 101 -2.14 4.37 6.19
C GLY A 101 -2.83 3.04 6.29
#